data_d9adf77512d7c6acb8bc3f1204571818
#
_entry.id   d9adf77512d7c6acb8bc3f1204571818
#
_cell.length_a   1.000
_cell.length_b   1.000
_cell.length_c   1.000
_cell.angle_alpha   90.00
_cell.angle_beta   90.00
_cell.angle_gamma   90.00
#
_symmetry.space_group_name_H-M   'P 1'
#
loop_
_entity.id
_entity.type
_entity.pdbx_description
1 polymer ?
#
loop_
_entity_poly.entity_id
_entity_poly.type
_entity_poly.pdbx_seq_one_letter_code
_entity_poly.pdbx_strand_id
1 'polypeptide(L)'
;AGMKVIIDFVPNHVARQYFSDRKENYVGDLGDHDNVNKAFDPDNNFYYLPGQTLVLHFDDQDDEDFEYSEFPAKVTGNNCFSATPGINDWYETVKLNYGVDYQNGGACHFSPIPDTWSKMLDILLFWAAKGIDGFRCDMAEMVPVEFWNWAIPRVKQQFPVIFIAEVYNPDEYRNYLFTGHFDYLYDKVGLYDTLKAVMRGEASAEAITACWQKLGNIQPQMLNFLENHDEQRLASPFFA
;
A
#
# COMPACT_ATOMS: atom_id res chain seq x y z
N ALA A 1 -28.06 0.30 -11.77
CA ALA A 1 -27.55 -0.52 -12.88
C ALA A 1 -27.05 -1.90 -12.42
N GLY A 2 -26.99 -2.18 -11.10
CA GLY A 2 -26.54 -3.45 -10.54
C GLY A 2 -25.01 -3.68 -10.60
N MET A 3 -24.25 -2.65 -10.94
CA MET A 3 -22.77 -2.71 -10.90
C MET A 3 -22.28 -2.64 -9.46
N LYS A 4 -21.20 -3.37 -9.20
CA LYS A 4 -20.45 -3.30 -7.95
C LYS A 4 -19.38 -2.22 -8.02
N VAL A 5 -19.18 -1.51 -6.91
CA VAL A 5 -18.19 -0.43 -6.80
C VAL A 5 -17.11 -0.85 -5.81
N ILE A 6 -15.89 -0.96 -6.31
CA ILE A 6 -14.68 -1.18 -5.49
C ILE A 6 -13.84 0.08 -5.63
N ILE A 7 -13.43 0.67 -4.51
CA ILE A 7 -12.55 1.84 -4.51
C ILE A 7 -11.13 1.44 -4.13
N ASP A 8 -10.19 2.22 -4.63
CA ASP A 8 -8.79 2.07 -4.24
C ASP A 8 -8.57 2.65 -2.85
N PHE A 9 -7.86 1.91 -2.02
CA PHE A 9 -7.42 2.33 -0.69
C PHE A 9 -5.90 2.20 -0.63
N VAL A 10 -5.22 3.33 -0.47
CA VAL A 10 -3.75 3.41 -0.44
C VAL A 10 -3.28 3.55 1.00
N PRO A 11 -3.02 2.45 1.71
CA PRO A 11 -2.74 2.48 3.14
C PRO A 11 -1.26 2.68 3.49
N ASN A 12 -0.34 2.40 2.55
CA ASN A 12 1.10 2.40 2.83
C ASN A 12 1.70 3.80 2.86
N HIS A 13 1.17 4.72 2.05
CA HIS A 13 1.73 6.05 1.85
C HIS A 13 0.67 7.07 1.45
N VAL A 14 1.04 8.34 1.53
CA VAL A 14 0.26 9.47 1.01
C VAL A 14 1.21 10.42 0.26
N ALA A 15 0.66 11.38 -0.48
CA ALA A 15 1.45 12.46 -1.09
C ALA A 15 2.15 13.30 0.00
N ARG A 16 3.34 13.86 -0.30
CA ARG A 16 4.08 14.68 0.69
C ARG A 16 3.29 15.89 1.18
N GLN A 17 2.49 16.49 0.31
CA GLN A 17 1.63 17.64 0.63
C GLN A 17 0.18 17.20 0.90
N TYR A 18 -0.01 16.00 1.46
CA TYR A 18 -1.34 15.50 1.78
C TYR A 18 -2.01 16.36 2.85
N PHE A 19 -3.27 16.66 2.61
CA PHE A 19 -4.23 17.18 3.59
C PHE A 19 -5.62 16.66 3.25
N SER A 20 -6.47 16.49 4.25
CA SER A 20 -7.82 15.99 4.04
C SER A 20 -8.75 17.12 3.57
N ASP A 21 -9.39 16.94 2.42
CA ASP A 21 -10.40 17.88 1.90
C ASP A 21 -11.61 17.99 2.83
N ARG A 22 -11.97 16.85 3.46
CA ARG A 22 -13.09 16.77 4.41
C ARG A 22 -12.74 15.81 5.54
N LYS A 23 -12.85 16.31 6.74
CA LYS A 23 -12.76 15.53 7.99
C LYS A 23 -13.72 16.11 9.02
N GLU A 24 -14.08 15.31 10.00
CA GLU A 24 -14.82 15.79 11.14
C GLU A 24 -13.97 16.79 11.96
N ASN A 25 -14.59 17.81 12.56
CA ASN A 25 -13.87 18.90 13.24
C ASN A 25 -12.98 18.45 14.41
N TYR A 26 -13.23 17.25 14.95
CA TYR A 26 -12.48 16.67 16.07
C TYR A 26 -11.39 15.70 15.63
N VAL A 27 -11.23 15.46 14.32
CA VAL A 27 -10.20 14.56 13.77
C VAL A 27 -9.01 15.38 13.29
N GLY A 28 -7.82 15.10 13.82
CA GLY A 28 -6.56 15.64 13.31
C GLY A 28 -6.18 14.99 11.97
N ASP A 29 -5.49 15.75 11.11
CA ASP A 29 -4.89 15.17 9.92
C ASP A 29 -3.75 14.22 10.28
N LEU A 30 -3.33 13.43 9.29
CA LEU A 30 -2.12 12.62 9.42
C LEU A 30 -0.93 13.55 9.69
N GLY A 31 -0.19 13.27 10.77
CA GLY A 31 0.97 14.04 11.18
C GLY A 31 0.72 15.25 12.11
N ASP A 32 -0.53 15.67 12.32
CA ASP A 32 -0.87 16.85 13.15
C ASP A 32 -0.30 16.78 14.59
N HIS A 33 -0.13 15.57 15.12
CA HIS A 33 0.33 15.33 16.49
C HIS A 33 1.70 14.64 16.55
N ASP A 34 2.37 14.50 15.41
CA ASP A 34 3.64 13.79 15.32
C ASP A 34 4.77 14.51 16.07
N ASN A 35 5.58 13.75 16.78
CA ASN A 35 6.85 14.25 17.31
C ASN A 35 7.94 14.18 16.24
N VAL A 36 8.08 15.26 15.49
CA VAL A 36 9.01 15.38 14.36
C VAL A 36 10.50 15.31 14.75
N ASN A 37 10.81 15.37 16.06
CA ASN A 37 12.18 15.23 16.58
C ASN A 37 12.60 13.77 16.78
N LYS A 38 11.71 12.81 16.58
CA LYS A 38 11.98 11.38 16.65
C LYS A 38 11.92 10.76 15.27
N ALA A 39 12.93 9.98 14.94
CA ALA A 39 12.94 9.22 13.68
C ALA A 39 11.81 8.17 13.65
N PHE A 40 11.57 7.54 14.79
CA PHE A 40 10.46 6.64 15.04
C PHE A 40 9.79 6.96 16.38
N ASP A 41 8.47 6.98 16.36
CA ASP A 41 7.61 6.95 17.55
C ASP A 41 6.36 6.17 17.15
N PRO A 42 5.91 5.14 17.89
CA PRO A 42 4.74 4.37 17.51
C PRO A 42 3.45 5.18 17.39
N ASP A 43 3.37 6.34 18.03
CA ASP A 43 2.22 7.24 17.96
C ASP A 43 2.31 8.25 16.80
N ASN A 44 3.48 8.39 16.14
CA ASN A 44 3.61 9.20 14.94
C ASN A 44 2.92 8.53 13.73
N ASN A 45 2.30 9.34 12.87
CA ASN A 45 1.75 8.86 11.59
C ASN A 45 2.80 8.67 10.51
N PHE A 46 3.95 9.34 10.63
CA PHE A 46 5.04 9.29 9.67
C PHE A 46 6.38 8.92 10.33
N TYR A 47 7.32 8.47 9.49
CA TYR A 47 8.73 8.36 9.86
C TYR A 47 9.46 9.64 9.48
N TYR A 48 10.29 10.15 10.38
CA TYR A 48 11.04 11.38 10.17
C TYR A 48 12.54 11.14 10.08
N LEU A 49 13.23 12.12 9.49
CA LEU A 49 14.70 12.22 9.47
C LEU A 49 15.10 13.50 10.24
N PRO A 50 15.16 13.45 11.58
CA PRO A 50 15.33 14.63 12.41
C PRO A 50 16.58 15.42 12.04
N GLY A 51 16.44 16.75 11.92
CA GLY A 51 17.53 17.67 11.60
C GLY A 51 17.98 17.65 10.13
N GLN A 52 17.31 16.90 9.25
CA GLN A 52 17.61 16.86 7.82
C GLN A 52 16.50 17.52 6.99
N THR A 53 16.89 18.32 6.03
CA THR A 53 15.97 18.91 5.03
C THR A 53 15.88 17.97 3.83
N LEU A 54 14.68 17.77 3.28
CA LEU A 54 14.50 17.05 2.03
C LEU A 54 15.19 17.81 0.90
N VAL A 55 15.99 17.10 0.11
CA VAL A 55 16.66 17.62 -1.08
C VAL A 55 16.36 16.67 -2.24
N LEU A 56 15.73 17.18 -3.29
CA LEU A 56 15.42 16.46 -4.52
C LEU A 56 16.38 16.94 -5.61
N HIS A 57 17.14 16.01 -6.17
CA HIS A 57 18.09 16.27 -7.27
C HIS A 57 17.59 15.56 -8.53
N PHE A 58 16.85 16.29 -9.36
CA PHE A 58 16.43 15.79 -10.67
C PHE A 58 16.95 16.74 -11.74
N ASP A 59 17.63 16.19 -12.74
CA ASP A 59 18.40 16.96 -13.76
C ASP A 59 17.53 17.83 -14.68
N ASP A 60 16.20 17.71 -14.64
CA ASP A 60 15.26 18.40 -15.53
C ASP A 60 14.45 19.52 -14.83
N GLN A 61 14.88 20.01 -13.68
CA GLN A 61 14.17 21.12 -13.01
C GLN A 61 14.59 22.50 -13.56
N ASP A 62 14.20 22.77 -14.82
CA ASP A 62 14.12 24.13 -15.35
C ASP A 62 12.85 24.89 -14.86
N ASP A 63 12.03 24.29 -13.99
CA ASP A 63 10.89 24.95 -13.37
C ASP A 63 11.37 25.73 -12.14
N GLU A 64 11.79 26.97 -12.38
CA GLU A 64 12.17 27.96 -11.35
C GLU A 64 11.03 28.26 -10.36
N ASP A 65 9.80 27.75 -10.58
CA ASP A 65 8.60 28.02 -9.79
C ASP A 65 8.20 26.92 -8.79
N PHE A 66 8.89 25.76 -8.75
CA PHE A 66 8.53 24.69 -7.82
C PHE A 66 9.43 24.69 -6.58
N GLU A 67 9.08 25.53 -5.61
CA GLU A 67 9.77 25.62 -4.32
C GLU A 67 9.05 24.74 -3.29
N TYR A 68 9.36 23.41 -3.25
CA TYR A 68 8.91 22.54 -2.18
C TYR A 68 10.00 22.37 -1.13
N SER A 69 9.69 22.72 0.12
CA SER A 69 10.60 22.56 1.25
C SER A 69 9.95 21.69 2.33
N GLU A 70 10.66 20.68 2.81
CA GLU A 70 10.23 19.80 3.89
C GLU A 70 11.34 19.66 4.93
N PHE A 71 11.05 20.09 6.18
CA PHE A 71 11.95 19.97 7.32
C PHE A 71 11.14 19.62 8.59
N PRO A 72 11.52 18.54 9.32
CA PRO A 72 12.46 17.52 8.89
C PRO A 72 11.89 16.70 7.72
N ALA A 73 12.78 16.14 6.92
CA ALA A 73 12.38 15.25 5.82
C ALA A 73 11.65 14.01 6.35
N LYS A 74 10.70 13.48 5.56
CA LYS A 74 9.97 12.24 5.84
C LYS A 74 10.45 11.11 4.93
N VAL A 75 10.33 9.89 5.40
CA VAL A 75 10.66 8.67 4.66
C VAL A 75 9.69 8.45 3.51
N THR A 76 10.18 8.03 2.34
CA THR A 76 9.36 7.77 1.16
C THR A 76 8.49 6.51 1.32
N GLY A 77 7.43 6.40 0.53
CA GLY A 77 6.50 5.26 0.57
C GLY A 77 7.16 3.89 0.38
N ASN A 78 8.25 3.83 -0.39
CA ASN A 78 9.02 2.61 -0.64
C ASN A 78 10.16 2.34 0.36
N ASN A 79 10.11 2.93 1.56
CA ASN A 79 11.08 2.74 2.63
C ASN A 79 12.48 3.33 2.36
N CYS A 80 12.62 4.39 1.58
CA CYS A 80 13.88 5.09 1.47
C CYS A 80 14.08 6.05 2.67
N PHE A 81 14.93 5.65 3.61
CA PHE A 81 15.29 6.41 4.81
C PHE A 81 16.43 7.39 4.51
N SER A 82 16.24 8.23 3.50
CA SER A 82 17.20 9.26 3.06
C SER A 82 16.51 10.60 2.86
N ALA A 83 17.16 11.68 3.24
CA ALA A 83 16.71 13.04 2.94
C ALA A 83 17.01 13.45 1.48
N THR A 84 17.73 12.61 0.74
CA THR A 84 18.06 12.78 -0.68
C THR A 84 17.61 11.55 -1.48
N PRO A 85 16.30 11.25 -1.55
CA PRO A 85 15.81 10.12 -2.32
C PRO A 85 16.11 10.31 -3.80
N GLY A 86 16.40 9.21 -4.50
CA GLY A 86 16.56 9.20 -5.95
C GLY A 86 15.20 9.19 -6.68
N ILE A 87 15.24 9.34 -8.00
CA ILE A 87 14.05 9.37 -8.86
C ILE A 87 13.19 8.09 -8.76
N ASN A 88 13.80 6.96 -8.41
CA ASN A 88 13.10 5.67 -8.26
C ASN A 88 12.59 5.42 -6.84
N ASP A 89 12.78 6.33 -5.91
CA ASP A 89 12.48 6.17 -4.48
C ASP A 89 11.11 6.72 -4.08
N TRP A 90 10.13 6.70 -4.97
CA TRP A 90 8.78 7.24 -4.72
C TRP A 90 8.81 8.59 -3.99
N TYR A 91 9.69 9.46 -4.44
CA TYR A 91 10.04 10.74 -3.77
C TYR A 91 8.86 11.68 -3.53
N GLU A 92 7.79 11.54 -4.28
CA GLU A 92 6.54 12.30 -4.16
C GLU A 92 5.67 11.86 -2.98
N THR A 93 6.02 10.72 -2.35
CA THR A 93 5.22 10.07 -1.31
C THR A 93 5.91 10.10 0.05
N VAL A 94 5.12 9.92 1.10
CA VAL A 94 5.59 9.71 2.47
C VAL A 94 4.97 8.46 3.06
N LYS A 95 5.80 7.64 3.73
CA LYS A 95 5.37 6.39 4.34
C LYS A 95 4.58 6.62 5.60
N LEU A 96 3.46 5.92 5.71
CA LEU A 96 2.67 5.85 6.93
C LEU A 96 3.29 4.87 7.95
N ASN A 97 3.29 5.28 9.20
CA ASN A 97 3.86 4.53 10.31
C ASN A 97 2.78 3.70 11.00
N TYR A 98 2.87 2.40 10.86
CA TYR A 98 1.98 1.43 11.53
C TYR A 98 2.59 0.84 12.81
N GLY A 99 3.58 1.49 13.41
CA GLY A 99 4.22 1.02 14.65
C GLY A 99 5.33 -0.02 14.44
N VAL A 100 5.95 -0.05 13.26
CA VAL A 100 7.11 -0.90 12.96
C VAL A 100 8.37 -0.06 12.90
N ASP A 101 9.34 -0.32 13.78
CA ASP A 101 10.63 0.39 13.79
C ASP A 101 11.62 -0.25 12.81
N TYR A 102 11.55 0.15 11.55
CA TYR A 102 12.39 -0.39 10.48
C TYR A 102 13.89 -0.13 10.68
N GLN A 103 14.26 0.93 11.41
CA GLN A 103 15.67 1.26 11.65
C GLN A 103 16.28 0.47 12.79
N ASN A 104 15.45 -0.15 13.64
CA ASN A 104 15.89 -0.98 14.78
C ASN A 104 15.39 -2.43 14.62
N GLY A 105 15.69 -3.04 13.47
CA GLY A 105 15.45 -4.46 13.21
C GLY A 105 13.99 -4.83 13.00
N GLY A 106 13.10 -3.88 12.69
CA GLY A 106 11.68 -4.15 12.43
C GLY A 106 10.88 -4.46 13.71
N ALA A 107 11.30 -3.91 14.86
CA ALA A 107 10.57 -4.11 16.11
C ALA A 107 9.14 -3.59 16.00
N CYS A 108 8.17 -4.42 16.41
CA CYS A 108 6.74 -4.10 16.34
C CYS A 108 6.25 -3.49 17.66
N HIS A 109 5.53 -2.38 17.55
CA HIS A 109 4.96 -1.61 18.66
C HIS A 109 3.46 -1.43 18.43
N PHE A 110 2.67 -2.48 18.66
CA PHE A 110 1.23 -2.52 18.39
C PHE A 110 0.37 -2.44 19.67
N SER A 111 0.98 -2.21 20.83
CA SER A 111 0.28 -2.04 22.11
C SER A 111 0.94 -0.90 22.92
N PRO A 112 0.21 0.23 23.13
CA PRO A 112 -1.10 0.53 22.62
C PRO A 112 -1.18 0.51 21.08
N ILE A 113 -2.42 0.48 20.55
CA ILE A 113 -2.63 0.53 19.08
C ILE A 113 -2.12 1.87 18.55
N PRO A 114 -1.28 1.89 17.49
CA PRO A 114 -0.81 3.12 16.86
C PRO A 114 -1.94 4.02 16.38
N ASP A 115 -1.78 5.32 16.46
CA ASP A 115 -2.78 6.30 16.00
C ASP A 115 -3.15 6.12 14.53
N THR A 116 -2.19 5.79 13.68
CA THR A 116 -2.40 5.49 12.26
C THR A 116 -3.44 4.38 12.04
N TRP A 117 -3.48 3.35 12.90
CA TRP A 117 -4.46 2.28 12.76
C TRP A 117 -5.89 2.79 12.94
N SER A 118 -6.10 3.64 13.95
CA SER A 118 -7.42 4.22 14.22
C SER A 118 -7.88 5.11 13.08
N LYS A 119 -7.01 5.99 12.60
CA LYS A 119 -7.29 6.88 11.46
C LYS A 119 -7.62 6.10 10.19
N MET A 120 -6.84 5.05 9.87
CA MET A 120 -7.09 4.21 8.71
C MET A 120 -8.38 3.39 8.82
N LEU A 121 -8.73 2.91 10.01
CA LEU A 121 -10.02 2.27 10.25
C LEU A 121 -11.18 3.24 10.03
N ASP A 122 -11.07 4.47 10.52
CA ASP A 122 -12.10 5.51 10.33
C ASP A 122 -12.31 5.83 8.85
N ILE A 123 -11.24 5.89 8.06
CA ILE A 123 -11.32 6.06 6.60
C ILE A 123 -12.06 4.88 5.94
N LEU A 124 -11.72 3.64 6.30
CA LEU A 124 -12.40 2.46 5.78
C LEU A 124 -13.89 2.44 6.14
N LEU A 125 -14.24 2.75 7.40
CA LEU A 125 -15.62 2.83 7.87
C LEU A 125 -16.39 3.96 7.16
N PHE A 126 -15.78 5.13 6.98
CA PHE A 126 -16.38 6.26 6.27
C PHE A 126 -16.80 5.87 4.85
N TRP A 127 -15.90 5.25 4.07
CA TRP A 127 -16.21 4.87 2.70
C TRP A 127 -17.17 3.68 2.64
N ALA A 128 -17.05 2.69 3.50
CA ALA A 128 -17.99 1.58 3.59
C ALA A 128 -19.43 2.08 3.86
N ALA A 129 -19.58 3.09 4.73
CA ALA A 129 -20.87 3.72 5.02
C ALA A 129 -21.48 4.46 3.82
N LYS A 130 -20.71 4.78 2.78
CA LYS A 130 -21.21 5.34 1.52
C LYS A 130 -21.84 4.29 0.59
N GLY A 131 -21.81 3.01 0.97
CA GLY A 131 -22.46 1.93 0.23
C GLY A 131 -21.61 1.39 -0.94
N ILE A 132 -20.30 1.48 -0.84
CA ILE A 132 -19.39 0.77 -1.76
C ILE A 132 -19.45 -0.74 -1.48
N ASP A 133 -19.04 -1.54 -2.47
CA ASP A 133 -19.04 -3.01 -2.37
C ASP A 133 -17.69 -3.59 -1.90
N GLY A 134 -16.60 -2.79 -1.95
CA GLY A 134 -15.31 -3.26 -1.51
C GLY A 134 -14.16 -2.29 -1.67
N PHE A 135 -12.97 -2.74 -1.25
CA PHE A 135 -11.71 -2.02 -1.34
C PHE A 135 -10.67 -2.84 -2.12
N ARG A 136 -9.95 -2.19 -3.03
CA ARG A 136 -8.66 -2.67 -3.51
C ARG A 136 -7.59 -1.98 -2.66
N CYS A 137 -6.79 -2.76 -1.96
CA CYS A 137 -5.77 -2.23 -1.05
C CYS A 137 -4.41 -2.25 -1.74
N ASP A 138 -3.96 -1.05 -2.10
CA ASP A 138 -2.68 -0.79 -2.75
C ASP A 138 -1.53 -1.18 -1.85
N MET A 139 -0.52 -1.86 -2.41
CA MET A 139 0.70 -2.26 -1.70
C MET A 139 0.44 -2.82 -0.29
N ALA A 140 -0.61 -3.65 -0.16
CA ALA A 140 -1.08 -4.14 1.14
C ALA A 140 -0.01 -4.90 1.93
N GLU A 141 0.95 -5.55 1.25
CA GLU A 141 2.06 -6.25 1.89
C GLU A 141 3.10 -5.33 2.56
N MET A 142 3.10 -4.04 2.24
CA MET A 142 3.95 -3.05 2.91
C MET A 142 3.35 -2.53 4.22
N VAL A 143 2.14 -2.98 4.56
CA VAL A 143 1.42 -2.69 5.81
C VAL A 143 1.38 -3.96 6.65
N PRO A 144 1.69 -3.91 7.96
CA PRO A 144 1.71 -5.10 8.81
C PRO A 144 0.40 -5.89 8.74
N VAL A 145 0.51 -7.21 8.62
CA VAL A 145 -0.66 -8.11 8.58
C VAL A 145 -1.52 -7.99 9.84
N GLU A 146 -0.92 -7.62 10.97
CA GLU A 146 -1.61 -7.40 12.24
C GLU A 146 -2.61 -6.24 12.15
N PHE A 147 -2.30 -5.17 11.40
CA PHE A 147 -3.26 -4.11 11.12
C PHE A 147 -4.49 -4.65 10.38
N TRP A 148 -4.28 -5.44 9.34
CA TRP A 148 -5.37 -6.03 8.56
C TRP A 148 -6.21 -6.99 9.41
N ASN A 149 -5.56 -7.84 10.20
CA ASN A 149 -6.22 -8.73 11.16
C ASN A 149 -7.10 -7.95 12.16
N TRP A 150 -6.68 -6.76 12.54
CA TRP A 150 -7.43 -5.89 13.46
C TRP A 150 -8.53 -5.10 12.74
N ALA A 151 -8.27 -4.53 11.56
CA ALA A 151 -9.15 -3.59 10.87
C ALA A 151 -10.28 -4.30 10.09
N ILE A 152 -9.94 -5.29 9.23
CA ILE A 152 -10.90 -5.91 8.31
C ILE A 152 -12.10 -6.53 9.03
N PRO A 153 -11.96 -7.31 10.13
CA PRO A 153 -13.11 -7.82 10.85
C PRO A 153 -14.01 -6.73 11.42
N ARG A 154 -13.45 -5.60 11.86
CA ARG A 154 -14.21 -4.45 12.40
C ARG A 154 -15.07 -3.78 11.35
N VAL A 155 -14.54 -3.64 10.13
CA VAL A 155 -15.30 -3.11 9.00
C VAL A 155 -16.41 -4.10 8.59
N LYS A 156 -16.06 -5.40 8.41
CA LYS A 156 -16.99 -6.44 7.98
C LYS A 156 -18.12 -6.72 8.99
N GLN A 157 -17.94 -6.41 10.28
CA GLN A 157 -19.00 -6.47 11.29
C GLN A 157 -20.13 -5.47 11.02
N GLN A 158 -19.83 -4.37 10.35
CA GLN A 158 -20.77 -3.28 10.12
C GLN A 158 -21.25 -3.21 8.68
N PHE A 159 -20.40 -3.62 7.73
CA PHE A 159 -20.66 -3.46 6.29
C PHE A 159 -20.27 -4.72 5.51
N PRO A 160 -21.12 -5.17 4.55
CA PRO A 160 -20.85 -6.36 3.73
C PRO A 160 -19.91 -6.03 2.57
N VAL A 161 -18.70 -5.58 2.85
CA VAL A 161 -17.67 -5.21 1.86
C VAL A 161 -16.63 -6.30 1.69
N ILE A 162 -16.05 -6.40 0.48
CA ILE A 162 -14.91 -7.28 0.20
C ILE A 162 -13.60 -6.49 0.22
N PHE A 163 -12.50 -7.22 0.49
CA PHE A 163 -11.14 -6.67 0.47
C PHE A 163 -10.29 -7.45 -0.51
N ILE A 164 -9.67 -6.73 -1.46
CA ILE A 164 -8.74 -7.26 -2.45
C ILE A 164 -7.37 -6.66 -2.14
N ALA A 165 -6.35 -7.49 -1.96
CA ALA A 165 -5.00 -7.00 -1.65
C ALA A 165 -4.05 -7.13 -2.84
N GLU A 166 -3.20 -6.13 -2.98
CA GLU A 166 -2.01 -6.20 -3.77
C GLU A 166 -0.87 -6.74 -2.90
N VAL A 167 -0.51 -8.00 -3.14
CA VAL A 167 0.57 -8.72 -2.47
C VAL A 167 1.42 -9.39 -3.54
N TYR A 168 2.70 -9.06 -3.60
CA TYR A 168 3.61 -9.56 -4.64
C TYR A 168 4.51 -10.70 -4.17
N ASN A 169 4.65 -10.91 -2.86
CA ASN A 169 5.37 -12.04 -2.32
C ASN A 169 4.47 -13.29 -2.20
N PRO A 170 4.67 -14.35 -3.02
CA PRO A 170 3.83 -15.55 -2.96
C PRO A 170 3.90 -16.29 -1.62
N ASP A 171 4.98 -16.14 -0.86
CA ASP A 171 5.12 -16.76 0.45
C ASP A 171 4.20 -16.13 1.49
N GLU A 172 3.80 -14.87 1.27
CA GLU A 172 2.88 -14.12 2.13
C GLU A 172 1.40 -14.30 1.76
N TYR A 173 1.05 -14.90 0.62
CA TYR A 173 -0.35 -15.02 0.18
C TYR A 173 -1.25 -15.61 1.26
N ARG A 174 -0.83 -16.70 1.90
CA ARG A 174 -1.63 -17.37 2.95
C ARG A 174 -1.75 -16.52 4.20
N ASN A 175 -0.73 -15.77 4.53
CA ASN A 175 -0.73 -14.88 5.68
C ASN A 175 -1.76 -13.76 5.49
N TYR A 176 -1.76 -13.09 4.34
CA TYR A 176 -2.72 -12.02 4.06
C TYR A 176 -4.15 -12.53 3.87
N LEU A 177 -4.37 -13.71 3.26
CA LEU A 177 -5.70 -14.31 3.14
C LEU A 177 -6.26 -14.72 4.51
N PHE A 178 -5.51 -15.46 5.31
CA PHE A 178 -6.06 -16.10 6.51
C PHE A 178 -5.87 -15.28 7.78
N THR A 179 -4.68 -14.71 8.00
CA THR A 179 -4.42 -13.82 9.14
C THR A 179 -4.94 -12.41 8.84
N GLY A 180 -4.66 -11.88 7.64
CA GLY A 180 -5.08 -10.55 7.22
C GLY A 180 -6.57 -10.42 6.88
N HIS A 181 -7.32 -11.55 6.71
CA HIS A 181 -8.75 -11.60 6.38
C HIS A 181 -9.14 -11.01 5.02
N PHE A 182 -8.22 -10.93 4.07
CA PHE A 182 -8.53 -10.56 2.70
C PHE A 182 -9.38 -11.62 2.01
N ASP A 183 -10.30 -11.18 1.15
CA ASP A 183 -11.14 -12.08 0.37
C ASP A 183 -10.42 -12.56 -0.88
N TYR A 184 -9.63 -11.66 -1.50
CA TYR A 184 -8.88 -11.93 -2.73
C TYR A 184 -7.51 -11.27 -2.72
N LEU A 185 -6.56 -11.86 -3.45
CA LEU A 185 -5.24 -11.28 -3.74
C LEU A 185 -5.01 -11.21 -5.24
N TYR A 186 -4.22 -10.26 -5.71
CA TYR A 186 -3.73 -10.22 -7.08
C TYR A 186 -2.77 -11.38 -7.35
N ASP A 187 -2.99 -12.09 -8.46
CA ASP A 187 -2.04 -13.11 -8.96
C ASP A 187 -1.07 -12.49 -9.98
N LYS A 188 -0.27 -11.51 -9.51
CA LYS A 188 0.68 -10.78 -10.33
C LYS A 188 1.92 -11.66 -10.63
N VAL A 189 2.62 -12.06 -9.59
CA VAL A 189 3.91 -12.77 -9.69
C VAL A 189 3.74 -14.21 -10.14
N GLY A 190 2.61 -14.85 -9.81
CA GLY A 190 2.29 -16.19 -10.27
C GLY A 190 1.84 -16.20 -11.73
N LEU A 191 0.54 -15.98 -11.96
CA LEU A 191 -0.07 -16.18 -13.27
C LEU A 191 0.26 -15.06 -14.27
N TYR A 192 0.14 -13.77 -13.87
CA TYR A 192 0.37 -12.67 -14.82
C TYR A 192 1.79 -12.70 -15.41
N ASP A 193 2.83 -12.78 -14.58
CA ASP A 193 4.22 -12.81 -15.05
C ASP A 193 4.51 -14.08 -15.86
N THR A 194 3.90 -15.21 -15.51
CA THR A 194 4.02 -16.44 -16.30
C THR A 194 3.37 -16.29 -17.67
N LEU A 195 2.17 -15.71 -17.77
CA LEU A 195 1.52 -15.46 -19.06
C LEU A 195 2.37 -14.56 -19.94
N LYS A 196 2.93 -13.49 -19.37
CA LYS A 196 3.83 -12.58 -20.07
C LYS A 196 5.08 -13.31 -20.59
N ALA A 197 5.71 -14.16 -19.77
CA ALA A 197 6.85 -14.96 -20.17
C ALA A 197 6.50 -15.98 -21.28
N VAL A 198 5.34 -16.63 -21.21
CA VAL A 198 4.86 -17.55 -22.28
C VAL A 198 4.62 -16.79 -23.58
N MET A 199 4.00 -15.61 -23.55
CA MET A 199 3.76 -14.79 -24.74
C MET A 199 5.06 -14.32 -25.41
N ARG A 200 6.09 -14.07 -24.61
CA ARG A 200 7.43 -13.70 -25.10
C ARG A 200 8.27 -14.90 -25.58
N GLY A 201 7.77 -16.12 -25.44
CA GLY A 201 8.53 -17.33 -25.74
C GLY A 201 9.64 -17.66 -24.73
N GLU A 202 9.63 -17.03 -23.56
CA GLU A 202 10.61 -17.21 -22.49
C GLU A 202 10.25 -18.40 -21.58
N ALA A 203 8.97 -18.84 -21.61
CA ALA A 203 8.47 -20.00 -20.86
C ALA A 203 7.53 -20.84 -21.70
N SER A 204 7.39 -22.13 -21.38
CA SER A 204 6.40 -23.01 -22.00
C SER A 204 5.01 -22.80 -21.38
N ALA A 205 3.94 -23.12 -22.13
CA ALA A 205 2.57 -23.06 -21.62
C ALA A 205 2.31 -23.98 -20.41
N GLU A 206 3.13 -25.00 -20.18
CA GLU A 206 3.07 -25.87 -19.00
C GLU A 206 3.31 -25.10 -17.69
N ALA A 207 4.05 -23.98 -17.75
CA ALA A 207 4.31 -23.13 -16.61
C ALA A 207 3.02 -22.57 -16.00
N ILE A 208 1.97 -22.35 -16.82
CA ILE A 208 0.64 -21.89 -16.36
C ILE A 208 0.03 -22.91 -15.39
N THR A 209 0.09 -24.20 -15.76
CA THR A 209 -0.41 -25.27 -14.89
C THR A 209 0.38 -25.35 -13.58
N ALA A 210 1.70 -25.14 -13.64
CA ALA A 210 2.56 -25.14 -12.47
C ALA A 210 2.19 -23.99 -11.49
N CYS A 211 1.82 -22.81 -12.00
CA CYS A 211 1.34 -21.70 -11.16
C CYS A 211 0.10 -22.11 -10.36
N TRP A 212 -0.90 -22.66 -11.02
CA TRP A 212 -2.14 -23.10 -10.34
C TRP A 212 -1.88 -24.20 -9.31
N GLN A 213 -1.01 -25.14 -9.63
CA GLN A 213 -0.64 -26.21 -8.69
C GLN A 213 0.03 -25.66 -7.42
N LYS A 214 0.86 -24.63 -7.53
CA LYS A 214 1.51 -23.98 -6.38
C LYS A 214 0.49 -23.28 -5.46
N LEU A 215 -0.54 -22.69 -6.01
CA LEU A 215 -1.59 -22.01 -5.24
C LEU A 215 -2.42 -23.02 -4.43
N GLY A 216 -2.68 -24.21 -4.98
CA GLY A 216 -3.45 -25.25 -4.29
C GLY A 216 -4.83 -24.75 -3.88
N ASN A 217 -5.15 -24.84 -2.60
CA ASN A 217 -6.47 -24.49 -2.06
C ASN A 217 -6.79 -22.99 -2.03
N ILE A 218 -5.81 -22.11 -2.26
CA ILE A 218 -6.05 -20.65 -2.31
C ILE A 218 -6.35 -20.15 -3.73
N GLN A 219 -6.21 -20.98 -4.75
CA GLN A 219 -6.46 -20.60 -6.14
C GLN A 219 -7.80 -19.87 -6.37
N PRO A 220 -8.93 -20.26 -5.74
CA PRO A 220 -10.20 -19.53 -5.91
C PRO A 220 -10.21 -18.11 -5.34
N GLN A 221 -9.23 -17.76 -4.51
CA GLN A 221 -9.08 -16.43 -3.90
C GLN A 221 -8.06 -15.55 -4.63
N MET A 222 -7.49 -16.06 -5.73
CA MET A 222 -6.54 -15.30 -6.55
C MET A 222 -7.27 -14.58 -7.68
N LEU A 223 -7.13 -13.23 -7.71
CA LEU A 223 -7.65 -12.38 -8.77
C LEU A 223 -6.70 -12.42 -9.96
N ASN A 224 -7.10 -13.15 -10.99
CA ASN A 224 -6.35 -13.22 -12.25
C ASN A 224 -6.66 -12.02 -13.13
N PHE A 225 -5.65 -11.43 -13.74
CA PHE A 225 -5.78 -10.31 -14.66
C PHE A 225 -4.77 -10.41 -15.79
N LEU A 226 -5.03 -9.70 -16.90
CA LEU A 226 -4.14 -9.63 -18.05
C LEU A 226 -3.48 -8.25 -18.20
N GLU A 227 -4.10 -7.23 -17.67
CA GLU A 227 -3.58 -5.86 -17.62
C GLU A 227 -4.21 -5.10 -16.45
N ASN A 228 -3.52 -4.11 -15.93
CA ASN A 228 -4.01 -3.13 -14.98
C ASN A 228 -3.36 -1.76 -15.27
N HIS A 229 -3.48 -0.80 -14.36
CA HIS A 229 -2.91 0.54 -14.55
C HIS A 229 -1.37 0.59 -14.36
N ASP A 230 -0.76 -0.39 -13.69
CA ASP A 230 0.67 -0.48 -13.45
C ASP A 230 1.41 -1.33 -14.50
N GLU A 231 0.68 -2.13 -15.27
CA GLU A 231 1.26 -3.06 -16.22
C GLU A 231 1.03 -2.62 -17.67
N GLN A 232 1.88 -3.10 -18.57
CA GLN A 232 1.72 -2.86 -19.99
C GLN A 232 0.38 -3.40 -20.50
N ARG A 233 -0.25 -2.66 -21.40
CA ARG A 233 -1.45 -3.12 -22.09
C ARG A 233 -1.15 -4.40 -22.85
N LEU A 234 -2.10 -5.35 -22.82
CA LEU A 234 -1.97 -6.64 -23.54
C LEU A 234 -1.68 -6.46 -25.02
N ALA A 235 -2.24 -5.43 -25.66
CA ALA A 235 -2.01 -5.09 -27.06
C ALA A 235 -0.74 -4.23 -27.30
N SER A 236 0.05 -3.95 -26.26
CA SER A 236 1.29 -3.19 -26.39
C SER A 236 2.40 -4.09 -26.97
N PRO A 237 3.27 -3.58 -27.89
CA PRO A 237 4.44 -4.30 -28.35
C PRO A 237 5.47 -4.56 -27.24
N PHE A 238 5.30 -3.94 -26.07
CA PHE A 238 6.15 -4.17 -24.90
C PHE A 238 5.60 -5.27 -23.96
N PHE A 239 4.39 -5.75 -24.20
CA PHE A 239 3.83 -6.86 -23.42
C PHE A 239 4.44 -8.18 -23.86
N ALA A 240 4.55 -8.42 -25.17
CA ALA A 240 5.07 -9.66 -25.77
C ALA A 240 5.88 -9.39 -27.04
#